data_fb5024e8a0195dce5f6abf46e92345a9
#
_entry.id   fb5024e8a0195dce5f6abf46e92345a9
#
_cell.length_a   1.000
_cell.length_b   1.000
_cell.length_c   1.000
_cell.angle_alpha   90.00
_cell.angle_beta   90.00
_cell.angle_gamma   90.00
#
_symmetry.space_group_name_H-M   'P 1'
#
loop_
_entity.id
_entity.type
_entity.pdbx_description
1 polymer ?
#
loop_
_entity_poly.entity_id
_entity_poly.type
_entity_poly.pdbx_seq_one_letter_code
_entity_poly.pdbx_strand_id
1 'polypeptide(L)'
;KSRLTVLAALGGPDEQRFEGSAENWSQEVPDFHVLAVECIAGPNAKYFSRTGGLPDDAFEHDGQMTKRVVRAATISALQPYPDALLWDIGSGCGSIAIEWMRAARGAEAIGIEPDEKRREMSKHNAISLGAPRFSIVDQDAPEGLEALPIPDAIFIGGGLTDEGVFDAAWTALRSGGRLVANAVTLESEAMLVRLHKDLGGTLDRIFASQAIAVGRYHGMKPFMTVTQWTVVKS
;
A
#
# COMPACT_ATOMS: atom_id res chain seq x y z
N LYS A 1 2.20 4.98 -26.57
CA LYS A 1 2.46 6.28 -27.30
C LYS A 1 3.61 7.09 -26.69
N SER A 2 4.16 6.67 -25.53
CA SER A 2 5.31 7.33 -24.91
C SER A 2 6.50 7.34 -25.85
N ARG A 3 7.23 8.48 -25.88
CA ARG A 3 8.40 8.64 -26.73
C ARG A 3 9.63 8.13 -26.00
N LEU A 4 10.47 7.36 -26.71
CA LEU A 4 11.73 6.84 -26.21
C LEU A 4 12.88 7.54 -26.93
N THR A 5 13.90 7.92 -26.18
CA THR A 5 15.17 8.38 -26.70
C THR A 5 16.27 7.59 -26.00
N VAL A 6 17.05 6.83 -26.76
CA VAL A 6 18.22 6.11 -26.26
C VAL A 6 19.48 6.86 -26.66
N LEU A 7 20.33 7.13 -25.68
CA LEU A 7 21.62 7.77 -25.86
C LEU A 7 22.69 6.76 -25.51
N ALA A 8 23.30 6.15 -26.53
CA ALA A 8 24.35 5.13 -26.37
C ALA A 8 25.72 5.78 -26.38
N ALA A 9 26.64 5.29 -25.58
CA ALA A 9 28.02 5.76 -25.42
C ALA A 9 28.14 7.28 -25.24
N LEU A 10 27.20 7.87 -24.50
CA LEU A 10 27.05 9.32 -24.32
C LEU A 10 28.35 9.98 -23.86
N GLY A 11 28.77 11.01 -24.59
CA GLY A 11 30.05 11.75 -24.37
C GLY A 11 31.29 11.06 -24.91
N GLY A 12 31.15 9.90 -25.57
CA GLY A 12 32.25 9.16 -26.18
C GLY A 12 32.33 9.33 -27.69
N PRO A 13 33.40 8.81 -28.35
CA PRO A 13 33.56 8.87 -29.80
C PRO A 13 32.52 8.05 -30.57
N ASP A 14 31.91 7.07 -29.92
CA ASP A 14 30.89 6.19 -30.51
C ASP A 14 29.46 6.59 -30.07
N GLU A 15 29.26 7.84 -29.69
CA GLU A 15 27.95 8.36 -29.29
C GLU A 15 26.92 8.20 -30.39
N GLN A 16 25.79 7.58 -30.05
CA GLN A 16 24.66 7.36 -30.95
C GLN A 16 23.35 7.72 -30.25
N ARG A 17 22.37 8.20 -31.04
CA ARG A 17 21.04 8.52 -30.59
C ARG A 17 20.00 7.76 -31.40
N PHE A 18 19.08 7.08 -30.68
CA PHE A 18 17.95 6.36 -31.25
C PHE A 18 16.67 6.97 -30.71
N GLU A 19 15.67 7.15 -31.56
CA GLU A 19 14.36 7.68 -31.19
C GLU A 19 13.24 6.81 -31.72
N GLY A 20 12.15 6.73 -30.96
CA GLY A 20 10.96 5.96 -31.35
C GLY A 20 9.84 6.05 -30.33
N SER A 21 8.77 5.32 -30.58
CA SER A 21 7.69 5.19 -29.61
C SER A 21 7.80 3.85 -28.88
N ALA A 22 7.41 3.83 -27.58
CA ALA A 22 7.38 2.61 -26.79
C ALA A 22 6.44 1.52 -27.39
N GLU A 23 5.44 1.93 -28.17
CA GLU A 23 4.48 1.05 -28.80
C GLU A 23 5.07 0.25 -29.97
N ASN A 24 6.02 0.86 -30.70
CA ASN A 24 6.59 0.31 -31.93
C ASN A 24 8.11 0.21 -31.89
N TRP A 25 8.72 0.13 -30.69
CA TRP A 25 10.17 0.04 -30.58
C TRP A 25 10.66 -1.32 -31.08
N SER A 26 11.47 -1.31 -32.09
CA SER A 26 12.10 -2.51 -32.68
C SER A 26 13.59 -2.35 -32.96
N GLN A 27 14.19 -1.23 -32.51
CA GLN A 27 15.60 -0.94 -32.75
C GLN A 27 16.46 -1.70 -31.74
N GLU A 28 17.51 -2.36 -32.23
CA GLU A 28 18.60 -2.85 -31.37
C GLU A 28 19.49 -1.66 -30.97
N VAL A 29 19.87 -1.62 -29.73
CA VAL A 29 20.70 -0.56 -29.17
C VAL A 29 21.87 -1.17 -28.39
N PRO A 30 23.04 -0.49 -28.33
CA PRO A 30 24.16 -0.95 -27.52
C PRO A 30 23.78 -1.09 -26.03
N ASP A 31 24.40 -2.03 -25.31
CA ASP A 31 24.11 -2.29 -23.89
C ASP A 31 24.40 -1.07 -23.00
N PHE A 32 25.47 -0.33 -23.32
CA PHE A 32 25.84 0.89 -22.58
C PHE A 32 25.08 2.11 -23.09
N HIS A 33 23.93 2.37 -22.48
CA HIS A 33 23.09 3.53 -22.87
C HIS A 33 22.30 4.11 -21.69
N VAL A 34 21.78 5.31 -21.92
CA VAL A 34 20.77 5.98 -21.07
C VAL A 34 19.46 6.02 -21.84
N LEU A 35 18.38 5.60 -21.21
CA LEU A 35 17.04 5.68 -21.77
C LEU A 35 16.27 6.88 -21.17
N ALA A 36 15.89 7.82 -22.02
CA ALA A 36 14.93 8.87 -21.68
C ALA A 36 13.52 8.48 -22.15
N VAL A 37 12.55 8.56 -21.26
CA VAL A 37 11.14 8.23 -21.53
C VAL A 37 10.28 9.47 -21.34
N GLU A 38 9.67 9.97 -22.42
CA GLU A 38 8.62 10.98 -22.34
C GLU A 38 7.28 10.26 -22.23
N CYS A 39 6.71 10.22 -21.01
CA CYS A 39 5.43 9.60 -20.76
C CYS A 39 4.29 10.43 -21.33
N ILE A 40 3.59 9.91 -22.35
CA ILE A 40 2.44 10.55 -22.97
C ILE A 40 1.17 9.85 -22.50
N ALA A 41 0.36 10.56 -21.72
CA ALA A 41 -0.90 10.06 -21.23
C ALA A 41 -1.91 9.84 -22.35
N GLY A 42 -2.63 8.73 -22.31
CA GLY A 42 -3.77 8.47 -23.20
C GLY A 42 -4.97 9.38 -22.86
N PRO A 43 -5.99 9.45 -23.75
CA PRO A 43 -7.15 10.31 -23.55
C PRO A 43 -7.97 9.95 -22.29
N ASN A 44 -7.88 8.71 -21.82
CA ASN A 44 -8.61 8.21 -20.64
C ASN A 44 -7.67 8.00 -19.43
N ALA A 45 -6.47 8.55 -19.44
CA ALA A 45 -5.54 8.40 -18.34
C ALA A 45 -6.08 9.05 -17.07
N LYS A 46 -6.13 8.28 -15.98
CA LYS A 46 -6.48 8.78 -14.66
C LYS A 46 -5.22 9.26 -13.96
N TYR A 47 -5.27 10.45 -13.40
CA TYR A 47 -4.19 11.01 -12.60
C TYR A 47 -4.55 10.93 -11.12
N PHE A 48 -3.70 10.25 -10.36
CA PHE A 48 -3.87 10.13 -8.93
C PHE A 48 -2.73 10.81 -8.18
N SER A 49 -3.08 11.57 -7.14
CA SER A 49 -2.10 12.13 -6.21
C SER A 49 -1.26 11.02 -5.57
N ARG A 50 -0.06 11.34 -5.13
CA ARG A 50 0.75 10.47 -4.26
C ARG A 50 0.35 10.58 -2.79
N THR A 51 -0.46 11.58 -2.43
CA THR A 51 -1.06 11.70 -1.11
C THR A 51 -2.03 10.55 -0.87
N GLY A 52 -2.02 9.96 0.34
CA GLY A 52 -2.92 8.88 0.71
C GLY A 52 -4.40 9.26 0.60
N GLY A 53 -5.26 8.28 0.41
CA GLY A 53 -6.70 8.44 0.25
C GLY A 53 -7.15 8.49 -1.22
N LEU A 54 -6.65 7.60 -2.05
CA LEU A 54 -7.19 7.38 -3.39
C LEU A 54 -8.68 7.05 -3.34
N PRO A 55 -9.47 7.38 -4.38
CA PRO A 55 -10.87 6.94 -4.48
C PRO A 55 -11.00 5.42 -4.30
N ASP A 56 -12.06 4.95 -3.67
CA ASP A 56 -12.26 3.52 -3.44
C ASP A 56 -12.46 2.77 -4.76
N ASP A 57 -13.07 3.40 -5.75
CA ASP A 57 -13.27 2.87 -7.10
C ASP A 57 -11.98 2.83 -7.97
N ALA A 58 -10.86 3.31 -7.44
CA ALA A 58 -9.56 3.13 -8.06
C ALA A 58 -9.01 1.72 -7.87
N PHE A 59 -9.53 0.98 -6.88
CA PHE A 59 -9.12 -0.38 -6.54
C PHE A 59 -10.16 -1.40 -6.99
N GLU A 60 -9.70 -2.54 -7.49
CA GLU A 60 -10.48 -3.76 -7.55
C GLU A 60 -10.56 -4.37 -6.15
N HIS A 61 -11.77 -4.68 -5.66
CA HIS A 61 -11.98 -5.22 -4.31
C HIS A 61 -13.27 -6.03 -4.20
N ASP A 62 -13.37 -6.93 -3.24
CA ASP A 62 -14.53 -7.77 -2.92
C ASP A 62 -15.60 -7.12 -2.01
N GLY A 63 -15.41 -5.83 -1.71
CA GLY A 63 -16.24 -5.08 -0.75
C GLY A 63 -15.57 -4.90 0.61
N GLN A 64 -14.62 -5.76 0.97
CA GLN A 64 -13.84 -5.67 2.21
C GLN A 64 -12.54 -4.89 1.98
N MET A 65 -12.64 -3.59 2.04
CA MET A 65 -11.50 -2.70 1.86
C MET A 65 -11.58 -1.56 2.87
N THR A 66 -10.42 -1.16 3.39
CA THR A 66 -10.30 0.06 4.21
C THR A 66 -10.76 1.26 3.41
N LYS A 67 -11.84 1.92 3.86
CA LYS A 67 -12.46 3.04 3.14
C LYS A 67 -11.53 4.24 3.05
N ARG A 68 -11.65 5.02 1.97
CA ARG A 68 -10.79 6.16 1.64
C ARG A 68 -10.40 7.02 2.85
N VAL A 69 -11.37 7.43 3.65
CA VAL A 69 -11.13 8.34 4.80
C VAL A 69 -10.27 7.65 5.87
N VAL A 70 -10.57 6.39 6.19
CA VAL A 70 -9.79 5.58 7.14
C VAL A 70 -8.41 5.29 6.57
N ARG A 71 -8.32 4.96 5.29
CA ARG A 71 -7.05 4.68 4.61
C ARG A 71 -6.12 5.88 4.62
N ALA A 72 -6.65 7.08 4.35
CA ALA A 72 -5.88 8.33 4.46
C ALA A 72 -5.34 8.57 5.88
N ALA A 73 -6.17 8.34 6.91
CA ALA A 73 -5.74 8.43 8.31
C ALA A 73 -4.68 7.37 8.64
N THR A 74 -4.86 6.13 8.16
CA THR A 74 -3.91 5.03 8.35
C THR A 74 -2.56 5.34 7.71
N ILE A 75 -2.52 5.82 6.48
CA ILE A 75 -1.25 6.22 5.81
C ILE A 75 -0.58 7.37 6.56
N SER A 76 -1.35 8.35 7.03
CA SER A 76 -0.83 9.44 7.86
C SER A 76 -0.23 8.94 9.17
N ALA A 77 -0.89 7.98 9.84
CA ALA A 77 -0.41 7.35 11.07
C ALA A 77 0.85 6.50 10.85
N LEU A 78 0.96 5.80 9.72
CA LEU A 78 2.13 4.99 9.33
C LEU A 78 3.35 5.84 9.01
N GLN A 79 3.18 7.08 8.53
CA GLN A 79 4.25 8.03 8.17
C GLN A 79 5.27 7.44 7.18
N PRO A 80 4.89 7.15 5.93
CA PRO A 80 5.81 6.65 4.91
C PRO A 80 7.02 7.57 4.70
N TYR A 81 8.22 6.98 4.59
CA TYR A 81 9.44 7.70 4.28
C TYR A 81 10.27 6.94 3.22
N PRO A 82 11.25 7.61 2.56
CA PRO A 82 12.02 6.98 1.50
C PRO A 82 12.70 5.68 1.92
N ASP A 83 12.61 4.68 1.02
CA ASP A 83 13.24 3.36 1.12
C ASP A 83 12.76 2.50 2.33
N ALA A 84 11.67 2.90 3.00
CA ALA A 84 11.12 2.16 4.14
C ALA A 84 10.31 0.93 3.70
N LEU A 85 10.37 -0.13 4.51
CA LEU A 85 9.63 -1.37 4.32
C LEU A 85 8.40 -1.44 5.25
N LEU A 86 7.22 -1.66 4.65
CA LEU A 86 5.98 -1.96 5.36
C LEU A 86 5.67 -3.46 5.31
N TRP A 87 5.23 -4.03 6.43
CA TRP A 87 4.43 -5.24 6.44
C TRP A 87 2.94 -4.87 6.53
N ASP A 88 2.14 -5.37 5.58
CA ASP A 88 0.68 -5.17 5.52
C ASP A 88 0.00 -6.50 5.83
N ILE A 89 -0.33 -6.74 7.12
CA ILE A 89 -0.91 -8.00 7.62
C ILE A 89 -2.43 -7.96 7.42
N GLY A 90 -2.95 -8.96 6.69
CA GLY A 90 -4.33 -8.97 6.21
C GLY A 90 -4.51 -7.94 5.09
N SER A 91 -3.62 -7.96 4.09
CA SER A 91 -3.51 -6.89 3.11
C SER A 91 -4.73 -6.76 2.17
N GLY A 92 -5.55 -7.80 2.06
CA GLY A 92 -6.75 -7.80 1.24
C GLY A 92 -6.44 -7.46 -0.22
N CYS A 93 -7.04 -6.41 -0.76
CA CYS A 93 -6.77 -5.92 -2.11
C CYS A 93 -5.51 -5.05 -2.23
N GLY A 94 -4.67 -4.99 -1.19
CA GLY A 94 -3.39 -4.27 -1.18
C GLY A 94 -3.49 -2.75 -1.01
N SER A 95 -4.64 -2.22 -0.61
CA SER A 95 -4.88 -0.77 -0.67
C SER A 95 -3.97 0.05 0.24
N ILE A 96 -3.61 -0.44 1.43
CA ILE A 96 -2.68 0.23 2.34
C ILE A 96 -1.24 0.13 1.82
N ALA A 97 -0.78 -1.07 1.45
CA ALA A 97 0.55 -1.29 0.91
C ALA A 97 0.82 -0.44 -0.34
N ILE A 98 -0.13 -0.40 -1.27
CA ILE A 98 0.00 0.37 -2.51
C ILE A 98 0.08 1.88 -2.21
N GLU A 99 -0.77 2.41 -1.35
CA GLU A 99 -0.70 3.83 -0.98
C GLU A 99 0.56 4.17 -0.19
N TRP A 100 1.06 3.27 0.68
CA TRP A 100 2.36 3.40 1.33
C TRP A 100 3.50 3.56 0.32
N MET A 101 3.60 2.63 -0.64
CA MET A 101 4.65 2.66 -1.68
C MET A 101 4.56 3.90 -2.58
N ARG A 102 3.35 4.39 -2.83
CA ARG A 102 3.12 5.60 -3.62
C ARG A 102 3.50 6.88 -2.86
N ALA A 103 3.31 6.89 -1.54
CA ALA A 103 3.52 8.07 -0.71
C ALA A 103 4.99 8.47 -0.60
N ALA A 104 5.93 7.51 -0.63
CA ALA A 104 7.35 7.78 -0.47
C ALA A 104 8.19 7.12 -1.59
N ARG A 105 9.28 7.80 -1.97
CA ARG A 105 10.19 7.29 -3.01
C ARG A 105 10.93 6.07 -2.50
N GLY A 106 10.97 5.00 -3.30
CA GLY A 106 11.71 3.79 -2.94
C GLY A 106 11.03 2.93 -1.86
N ALA A 107 9.94 3.41 -1.23
CA ALA A 107 9.23 2.62 -0.23
C ALA A 107 8.75 1.29 -0.81
N GLU A 108 8.87 0.25 -0.01
CA GLU A 108 8.50 -1.13 -0.34
C GLU A 108 7.44 -1.64 0.62
N ALA A 109 6.69 -2.65 0.20
CA ALA A 109 5.71 -3.30 1.04
C ALA A 109 5.66 -4.81 0.77
N ILE A 110 5.40 -5.58 1.83
CA ILE A 110 5.10 -7.00 1.76
C ILE A 110 3.71 -7.19 2.39
N GLY A 111 2.78 -7.66 1.57
CA GLY A 111 1.43 -8.03 2.02
C GLY A 111 1.40 -9.48 2.47
N ILE A 112 0.66 -9.77 3.52
CA ILE A 112 0.38 -11.11 3.99
C ILE A 112 -1.12 -11.35 3.80
N GLU A 113 -1.50 -12.25 2.89
CA GLU A 113 -2.90 -12.50 2.50
C GLU A 113 -3.08 -13.95 2.04
N PRO A 114 -3.79 -14.79 2.78
CA PRO A 114 -4.00 -16.19 2.44
C PRO A 114 -5.01 -16.41 1.29
N ASP A 115 -5.94 -15.47 1.07
CA ASP A 115 -6.97 -15.62 0.02
C ASP A 115 -6.39 -15.34 -1.37
N GLU A 116 -6.42 -16.36 -2.25
CA GLU A 116 -5.89 -16.28 -3.60
C GLU A 116 -6.54 -15.18 -4.44
N LYS A 117 -7.87 -15.01 -4.34
CA LYS A 117 -8.60 -13.99 -5.12
C LYS A 117 -8.19 -12.59 -4.70
N ARG A 118 -7.99 -12.36 -3.40
CA ARG A 118 -7.52 -11.08 -2.88
C ARG A 118 -6.09 -10.79 -3.30
N ARG A 119 -5.21 -11.82 -3.31
CA ARG A 119 -3.85 -11.66 -3.85
C ARG A 119 -3.85 -11.27 -5.33
N GLU A 120 -4.71 -11.87 -6.14
CA GLU A 120 -4.83 -11.50 -7.56
C GLU A 120 -5.34 -10.06 -7.75
N MET A 121 -6.37 -9.63 -6.98
CA MET A 121 -6.82 -8.24 -6.96
C MET A 121 -5.68 -7.29 -6.56
N SER A 122 -4.92 -7.65 -5.53
CA SER A 122 -3.77 -6.89 -5.05
C SER A 122 -2.69 -6.70 -6.13
N LYS A 123 -2.31 -7.77 -6.83
CA LYS A 123 -1.35 -7.71 -7.95
C LYS A 123 -1.84 -6.81 -9.07
N HIS A 124 -3.12 -6.94 -9.44
CA HIS A 124 -3.73 -6.09 -10.46
C HIS A 124 -3.71 -4.62 -10.04
N ASN A 125 -4.14 -4.33 -8.81
CA ASN A 125 -4.12 -2.98 -8.23
C ASN A 125 -2.70 -2.40 -8.18
N ALA A 126 -1.72 -3.19 -7.77
CA ALA A 126 -0.33 -2.75 -7.68
C ALA A 126 0.23 -2.29 -9.04
N ILE A 127 -0.04 -3.03 -10.10
CA ILE A 127 0.37 -2.68 -11.46
C ILE A 127 -0.37 -1.42 -11.93
N SER A 128 -1.70 -1.40 -11.81
CA SER A 128 -2.54 -0.31 -12.33
C SER A 128 -2.35 1.01 -11.59
N LEU A 129 -1.97 0.96 -10.31
CA LEU A 129 -1.78 2.14 -9.46
C LEU A 129 -0.31 2.53 -9.26
N GLY A 130 0.64 1.88 -9.95
CA GLY A 130 2.04 2.29 -9.99
C GLY A 130 2.88 1.85 -8.79
N ALA A 131 2.55 0.69 -8.20
CA ALA A 131 3.34 0.00 -7.17
C ALA A 131 3.76 -1.42 -7.61
N PRO A 132 4.36 -1.62 -8.80
CA PRO A 132 4.59 -2.96 -9.38
C PRO A 132 5.58 -3.82 -8.59
N ARG A 133 6.31 -3.25 -7.61
CA ARG A 133 7.23 -3.97 -6.73
C ARG A 133 6.57 -4.48 -5.44
N PHE A 134 5.24 -4.28 -5.29
CA PHE A 134 4.51 -4.84 -4.17
C PHE A 134 4.61 -6.36 -4.20
N SER A 135 5.12 -6.96 -3.14
CA SER A 135 5.22 -8.40 -2.96
C SER A 135 4.18 -8.92 -1.98
N ILE A 136 3.68 -10.13 -2.20
CA ILE A 136 2.61 -10.72 -1.40
C ILE A 136 2.99 -12.16 -1.03
N VAL A 137 2.86 -12.48 0.25
CA VAL A 137 3.07 -13.81 0.82
C VAL A 137 1.75 -14.56 0.85
N ASP A 138 1.77 -15.78 0.33
CA ASP A 138 0.65 -16.73 0.30
C ASP A 138 0.63 -17.58 1.57
N GLN A 139 0.45 -16.95 2.70
CA GLN A 139 0.37 -17.61 4.01
C GLN A 139 -0.45 -16.74 4.97
N ASP A 140 -0.97 -17.39 6.02
CA ASP A 140 -1.49 -16.68 7.18
C ASP A 140 -0.37 -16.12 8.06
N ALA A 141 -0.68 -15.13 8.88
CA ALA A 141 0.15 -14.75 9.99
C ALA A 141 -0.26 -15.60 11.23
N PRO A 142 0.72 -16.00 12.10
CA PRO A 142 2.09 -15.50 12.16
C PRO A 142 3.11 -16.23 11.25
N GLU A 143 2.81 -17.42 10.72
CA GLU A 143 3.77 -18.28 9.99
C GLU A 143 4.38 -17.54 8.77
N GLY A 144 3.57 -16.77 8.06
CA GLY A 144 4.00 -15.98 6.90
C GLY A 144 4.99 -14.85 7.24
N LEU A 145 5.25 -14.58 8.52
CA LEU A 145 6.15 -13.50 8.96
C LEU A 145 7.60 -13.96 9.21
N GLU A 146 7.84 -15.27 9.41
CA GLU A 146 9.10 -15.78 9.96
C GLU A 146 10.35 -15.49 9.11
N ALA A 147 10.23 -15.48 7.79
CA ALA A 147 11.36 -15.32 6.86
C ALA A 147 11.44 -13.95 6.20
N LEU A 148 10.61 -12.99 6.63
CA LEU A 148 10.55 -11.67 6.01
C LEU A 148 11.67 -10.75 6.50
N PRO A 149 12.13 -9.81 5.67
CA PRO A 149 13.06 -8.76 6.09
C PRO A 149 12.44 -7.91 7.22
N ILE A 150 13.28 -7.44 8.13
CA ILE A 150 12.86 -6.61 9.28
C ILE A 150 12.12 -5.36 8.79
N PRO A 151 10.86 -5.12 9.23
CA PRO A 151 10.06 -3.99 8.76
C PRO A 151 10.38 -2.70 9.50
N ASP A 152 10.24 -1.59 8.79
CA ASP A 152 10.26 -0.24 9.35
C ASP A 152 8.90 0.15 9.93
N ALA A 153 7.84 -0.34 9.32
CA ALA A 153 6.48 -0.15 9.77
C ALA A 153 5.66 -1.43 9.59
N ILE A 154 4.63 -1.60 10.42
CA ILE A 154 3.66 -2.68 10.32
C ILE A 154 2.25 -2.10 10.34
N PHE A 155 1.41 -2.54 9.42
CA PHE A 155 -0.03 -2.34 9.50
C PHE A 155 -0.72 -3.69 9.75
N ILE A 156 -1.65 -3.71 10.71
CA ILE A 156 -2.52 -4.88 10.95
C ILE A 156 -3.96 -4.47 10.62
N GLY A 157 -4.42 -4.94 9.45
CA GLY A 157 -5.78 -4.69 8.95
C GLY A 157 -6.75 -5.85 9.19
N GLY A 158 -6.22 -7.04 9.47
CA GLY A 158 -6.94 -8.27 9.79
C GLY A 158 -6.08 -9.21 10.60
N GLY A 159 -6.68 -10.21 11.25
CA GLY A 159 -5.95 -11.21 12.03
C GLY A 159 -5.39 -10.74 13.38
N LEU A 160 -5.72 -9.51 13.83
CA LEU A 160 -5.17 -8.99 15.09
C LEU A 160 -5.46 -9.85 16.31
N THR A 161 -6.61 -10.55 16.33
CA THR A 161 -7.03 -11.42 17.42
C THR A 161 -6.53 -12.84 17.30
N ASP A 162 -5.90 -13.20 16.18
CA ASP A 162 -5.38 -14.53 15.96
C ASP A 162 -4.11 -14.74 16.80
N GLU A 163 -3.99 -15.97 17.32
CA GLU A 163 -2.92 -16.30 18.27
C GLU A 163 -1.53 -16.06 17.67
N GLY A 164 -0.68 -15.35 18.39
CA GLY A 164 0.71 -15.10 17.99
C GLY A 164 0.93 -13.99 16.97
N VAL A 165 -0.09 -13.52 16.25
CA VAL A 165 0.06 -12.52 15.17
C VAL A 165 0.67 -11.21 15.69
N PHE A 166 0.10 -10.66 16.76
CA PHE A 166 0.63 -9.43 17.35
C PHE A 166 2.05 -9.62 17.88
N ASP A 167 2.31 -10.70 18.62
CA ASP A 167 3.61 -10.96 19.26
C ASP A 167 4.72 -11.15 18.21
N ALA A 168 4.45 -11.88 17.12
CA ALA A 168 5.37 -12.06 16.02
C ALA A 168 5.66 -10.74 15.30
N ALA A 169 4.62 -9.97 14.97
CA ALA A 169 4.75 -8.65 14.34
C ALA A 169 5.52 -7.67 15.23
N TRP A 170 5.18 -7.61 16.53
CA TRP A 170 5.87 -6.73 17.47
C TRP A 170 7.33 -7.12 17.66
N THR A 171 7.63 -8.41 17.72
CA THR A 171 9.01 -8.90 17.85
C THR A 171 9.85 -8.52 16.63
N ALA A 172 9.31 -8.70 15.42
CA ALA A 172 10.01 -8.42 14.17
C ALA A 172 10.20 -6.92 13.89
N LEU A 173 9.30 -6.06 14.36
CA LEU A 173 9.40 -4.61 14.15
C LEU A 173 10.70 -4.08 14.75
N ARG A 174 11.48 -3.31 13.98
CA ARG A 174 12.71 -2.70 14.49
C ARG A 174 12.45 -1.67 15.61
N SER A 175 13.44 -1.38 16.43
CA SER A 175 13.40 -0.25 17.35
C SER A 175 13.24 1.07 16.57
N GLY A 176 12.41 1.98 17.05
CA GLY A 176 11.97 3.17 16.34
C GLY A 176 10.95 2.91 15.22
N GLY A 177 10.63 1.65 14.93
CA GLY A 177 9.61 1.28 13.95
C GLY A 177 8.20 1.57 14.46
N ARG A 178 7.26 1.68 13.52
CA ARG A 178 5.88 2.09 13.79
C ARG A 178 4.89 0.96 13.51
N LEU A 179 3.98 0.72 14.44
CA LEU A 179 2.86 -0.19 14.23
C LEU A 179 1.55 0.58 14.27
N VAL A 180 0.70 0.32 13.27
CA VAL A 180 -0.67 0.83 13.21
C VAL A 180 -1.61 -0.36 13.06
N ALA A 181 -2.65 -0.43 13.89
CA ALA A 181 -3.67 -1.46 13.79
C ALA A 181 -5.07 -0.84 13.78
N ASN A 182 -5.94 -1.36 12.92
CA ASN A 182 -7.33 -0.94 12.80
C ASN A 182 -8.27 -2.05 13.28
N ALA A 183 -9.24 -1.70 14.11
CA ALA A 183 -10.27 -2.60 14.61
C ALA A 183 -11.66 -2.10 14.26
N VAL A 184 -12.53 -3.03 13.82
CA VAL A 184 -13.95 -2.79 13.53
C VAL A 184 -14.87 -3.72 14.32
N THR A 185 -14.31 -4.72 15.02
CA THR A 185 -15.06 -5.66 15.89
C THR A 185 -14.77 -5.36 17.35
N LEU A 186 -15.68 -5.76 18.24
CA LEU A 186 -15.51 -5.55 19.68
C LEU A 186 -14.31 -6.32 20.23
N GLU A 187 -14.05 -7.51 19.71
CA GLU A 187 -12.93 -8.36 20.11
C GLU A 187 -11.59 -7.69 19.77
N SER A 188 -11.44 -7.22 18.53
CA SER A 188 -10.24 -6.51 18.09
C SER A 188 -10.08 -5.18 18.84
N GLU A 189 -11.17 -4.44 19.07
CA GLU A 189 -11.13 -3.19 19.85
C GLU A 189 -10.70 -3.44 21.29
N ALA A 190 -11.23 -4.48 21.95
CA ALA A 190 -10.81 -4.84 23.30
C ALA A 190 -9.31 -5.18 23.38
N MET A 191 -8.77 -5.84 22.35
CA MET A 191 -7.34 -6.11 22.25
C MET A 191 -6.53 -4.83 22.09
N LEU A 192 -6.95 -3.89 21.21
CA LEU A 192 -6.26 -2.60 21.05
C LEU A 192 -6.27 -1.77 22.34
N VAL A 193 -7.36 -1.77 23.11
CA VAL A 193 -7.43 -1.08 24.42
C VAL A 193 -6.42 -1.66 25.39
N ARG A 194 -6.27 -2.98 25.44
CA ARG A 194 -5.27 -3.66 26.28
C ARG A 194 -3.86 -3.31 25.83
N LEU A 195 -3.55 -3.43 24.54
CA LEU A 195 -2.24 -3.11 23.98
C LEU A 195 -1.87 -1.64 24.22
N HIS A 196 -2.81 -0.72 24.06
CA HIS A 196 -2.60 0.69 24.38
C HIS A 196 -2.27 0.90 25.85
N LYS A 197 -2.94 0.20 26.76
CA LYS A 197 -2.63 0.27 28.21
C LYS A 197 -1.21 -0.23 28.51
N ASP A 198 -0.79 -1.31 27.86
CA ASP A 198 0.47 -2.00 28.17
C ASP A 198 1.68 -1.35 27.48
N LEU A 199 1.52 -0.85 26.26
CA LEU A 199 2.59 -0.34 25.39
C LEU A 199 2.49 1.16 25.11
N GLY A 200 1.42 1.83 25.53
CA GLY A 200 1.19 3.25 25.25
C GLY A 200 0.77 3.51 23.79
N GLY A 201 1.27 4.59 23.22
CA GLY A 201 0.88 5.05 21.88
C GLY A 201 -0.41 5.87 21.89
N THR A 202 -1.05 6.04 20.72
CA THR A 202 -2.33 6.75 20.58
C THR A 202 -3.43 5.79 20.17
N LEU A 203 -4.63 6.01 20.71
CA LEU A 203 -5.84 5.25 20.37
C LEU A 203 -6.91 6.23 19.88
N ASP A 204 -7.19 6.22 18.59
CA ASP A 204 -8.13 7.13 17.95
C ASP A 204 -9.39 6.38 17.49
N ARG A 205 -10.52 7.10 17.43
CA ARG A 205 -11.78 6.55 16.91
C ARG A 205 -12.26 7.36 15.72
N ILE A 206 -12.36 6.70 14.55
CA ILE A 206 -12.68 7.32 13.27
C ILE A 206 -14.14 7.02 12.92
N PHE A 207 -14.93 8.07 12.79
CA PHE A 207 -16.31 8.03 12.32
C PHE A 207 -16.40 8.68 10.95
N ALA A 208 -16.98 8.02 9.99
CA ALA A 208 -17.21 8.57 8.67
C ALA A 208 -18.55 8.12 8.10
N SER A 209 -19.13 8.95 7.24
CA SER A 209 -20.36 8.65 6.53
C SER A 209 -20.25 9.10 5.08
N GLN A 210 -20.98 8.46 4.19
CA GLN A 210 -21.02 8.82 2.78
C GLN A 210 -22.46 9.05 2.34
N ALA A 211 -22.68 10.05 1.50
CA ALA A 211 -23.98 10.30 0.89
C ALA A 211 -24.33 9.18 -0.10
N ILE A 212 -25.51 8.63 0.05
CA ILE A 212 -26.08 7.62 -0.85
C ILE A 212 -27.46 8.05 -1.34
N ALA A 213 -27.89 7.54 -2.49
CA ALA A 213 -29.25 7.77 -2.98
C ALA A 213 -30.29 7.06 -2.09
N VAL A 214 -31.35 7.77 -1.74
CA VAL A 214 -32.53 7.28 -1.00
C VAL A 214 -33.76 7.75 -1.77
N GLY A 215 -34.25 6.92 -2.68
CA GLY A 215 -35.28 7.33 -3.64
C GLY A 215 -34.81 8.51 -4.50
N ARG A 216 -35.58 9.64 -4.50
CA ARG A 216 -35.21 10.87 -5.20
C ARG A 216 -34.31 11.83 -4.38
N TYR A 217 -33.94 11.45 -3.18
CA TYR A 217 -33.12 12.23 -2.26
C TYR A 217 -31.79 11.54 -1.96
N HIS A 218 -30.98 12.14 -1.09
CA HIS A 218 -29.76 11.57 -0.58
C HIS A 218 -29.80 11.50 0.95
N GLY A 219 -29.20 10.47 1.49
CA GLY A 219 -29.02 10.28 2.93
C GLY A 219 -27.57 9.95 3.27
N MET A 220 -27.18 10.16 4.52
CA MET A 220 -25.84 9.80 5.01
C MET A 220 -25.85 8.37 5.53
N LYS A 221 -25.09 7.47 4.87
CA LYS A 221 -24.86 6.09 5.34
C LYS A 221 -23.54 6.05 6.12
N PRO A 222 -23.58 5.72 7.43
CA PRO A 222 -22.35 5.58 8.20
C PRO A 222 -21.58 4.33 7.75
N PHE A 223 -20.25 4.42 7.79
CA PHE A 223 -19.37 3.26 7.76
C PHE A 223 -19.26 2.64 9.15
N MET A 224 -18.71 1.43 9.24
CA MET A 224 -18.32 0.88 10.53
C MET A 224 -17.30 1.82 11.17
N THR A 225 -17.50 2.11 12.45
CA THR A 225 -16.52 2.86 13.23
C THR A 225 -15.23 2.08 13.31
N VAL A 226 -14.11 2.77 13.10
CA VAL A 226 -12.77 2.16 13.21
C VAL A 226 -12.09 2.72 14.45
N THR A 227 -11.63 1.82 15.32
CA THR A 227 -10.66 2.15 16.36
C THR A 227 -9.28 1.89 15.81
N GLN A 228 -8.44 2.93 15.77
CA GLN A 228 -7.07 2.88 15.27
C GLN A 228 -6.09 3.06 16.42
N TRP A 229 -5.13 2.16 16.54
CA TRP A 229 -4.03 2.28 17.48
C TRP A 229 -2.72 2.47 16.74
N THR A 230 -1.91 3.42 17.23
CA THR A 230 -0.60 3.74 16.66
C THR A 230 0.43 3.76 17.78
N VAL A 231 1.53 3.04 17.59
CA VAL A 231 2.63 2.98 18.56
C VAL A 231 3.99 2.97 17.85
N VAL A 232 5.01 3.53 18.50
CA VAL A 232 6.40 3.44 18.07
C VAL A 232 7.11 2.52 19.04
N LYS A 233 7.83 1.51 18.52
CA LYS A 233 8.60 0.57 19.33
C LYS A 233 9.85 1.28 19.88
N SER A 234 9.98 1.31 21.19
CA SER A 234 11.15 1.86 21.89
C SER A 234 12.39 1.01 21.68
#